data_9b0b58b7d7349771fb5ffc73d45f8726
#
_entry.id   9b0b58b7d7349771fb5ffc73d45f8726
#
_cell.length_a   1.000
_cell.length_b   1.000
_cell.length_c   1.000
_cell.angle_alpha   90.00
_cell.angle_beta   90.00
_cell.angle_gamma   90.00
#
_symmetry.space_group_name_H-M   'P 1'
#
loop_
_entity.id
_entity.type
_entity.pdbx_description
1 polymer ?
#
loop_
_entity_poly.entity_id
_entity_poly.type
_entity_poly.pdbx_seq_one_letter_code
_entity_poly.pdbx_strand_id
1 'polypeptide(L)'
;DVWDIEENPWLVEEKAAIRHWVAELGKPYLGLCLGHQLLADALGGTCGPQKVPEIGVLEVELTEEGKKDPLFLGTTYKQQCLQWHSVRVAQAPEGAIVLAKSDVCSIQAMRIGTNAWSMQYHVEIESDTVDNWGAIPAYAEALTNTLGEGALSDLKKNTDANMSQCLSCAKQIYDNFMSEIV
;
A
#
# COMPACT_ATOMS: atom_id res chain seq x y z
N ASP A 1 0.78 -14.37 -0.15
CA ASP A 1 0.50 -13.50 -1.32
C ASP A 1 -0.95 -13.63 -1.78
N VAL A 2 -1.43 -12.75 -2.66
CA VAL A 2 -2.84 -12.75 -3.12
C VAL A 2 -3.25 -14.02 -3.88
N TRP A 3 -2.31 -14.80 -4.35
CA TRP A 3 -2.53 -16.07 -5.07
C TRP A 3 -2.40 -17.31 -4.21
N ASP A 4 -2.00 -17.20 -2.95
CA ASP A 4 -1.77 -18.34 -2.04
C ASP A 4 -3.10 -18.88 -1.49
N ILE A 5 -4.04 -19.19 -2.38
CA ILE A 5 -5.41 -19.60 -2.03
C ILE A 5 -5.50 -21.01 -1.43
N GLU A 6 -4.53 -21.86 -1.70
CA GLU A 6 -4.48 -23.20 -1.11
C GLU A 6 -4.13 -23.11 0.38
N GLU A 7 -3.19 -22.26 0.75
CA GLU A 7 -2.76 -22.02 2.13
C GLU A 7 -3.69 -21.04 2.86
N ASN A 8 -4.31 -20.13 2.11
CA ASN A 8 -5.18 -19.07 2.60
C ASN A 8 -6.53 -19.04 1.86
N PRO A 9 -7.41 -20.04 2.05
CA PRO A 9 -8.65 -20.15 1.28
C PRO A 9 -9.63 -18.98 1.50
N TRP A 10 -9.50 -18.22 2.59
CA TRP A 10 -10.25 -17.00 2.84
C TRP A 10 -10.02 -15.90 1.78
N LEU A 11 -8.88 -15.94 1.07
CA LEU A 11 -8.58 -14.98 -0.01
C LEU A 11 -9.62 -15.03 -1.13
N VAL A 12 -10.22 -16.19 -1.39
CA VAL A 12 -11.27 -16.33 -2.43
C VAL A 12 -12.52 -15.55 -2.04
N GLU A 13 -12.96 -15.71 -0.79
CA GLU A 13 -14.14 -15.02 -0.26
C GLU A 13 -13.89 -13.53 -0.13
N GLU A 14 -12.70 -13.12 0.34
CA GLU A 14 -12.32 -11.72 0.48
C GLU A 14 -12.32 -11.00 -0.88
N LYS A 15 -11.72 -11.61 -1.91
CA LYS A 15 -11.73 -11.03 -3.27
C LYS A 15 -13.14 -10.94 -3.84
N ALA A 16 -13.99 -11.95 -3.60
CA ALA A 16 -15.38 -11.89 -4.02
C ALA A 16 -16.16 -10.78 -3.30
N ALA A 17 -15.92 -10.61 -1.99
CA ALA A 17 -16.52 -9.53 -1.19
C ALA A 17 -16.07 -8.15 -1.66
N ILE A 18 -14.78 -7.96 -1.93
CA ILE A 18 -14.23 -6.71 -2.47
C ILE A 18 -14.85 -6.38 -3.83
N ARG A 19 -14.93 -7.36 -4.74
CA ARG A 19 -15.58 -7.18 -6.05
C ARG A 19 -17.03 -6.74 -5.87
N HIS A 20 -17.79 -7.44 -5.06
CA HIS A 20 -19.19 -7.11 -4.80
C HIS A 20 -19.32 -5.71 -4.21
N TRP A 21 -18.53 -5.40 -3.20
CA TRP A 21 -18.57 -4.11 -2.50
C TRP A 21 -18.24 -2.93 -3.41
N VAL A 22 -17.15 -3.06 -4.17
CA VAL A 22 -16.62 -1.96 -4.99
C VAL A 22 -17.29 -1.88 -6.35
N ALA A 23 -17.34 -3.00 -7.11
CA ALA A 23 -17.80 -2.96 -8.50
C ALA A 23 -19.33 -3.02 -8.63
N GLU A 24 -20.02 -3.77 -7.75
CA GLU A 24 -21.46 -3.95 -7.87
C GLU A 24 -22.25 -2.96 -7.01
N LEU A 25 -21.79 -2.69 -5.78
CA LEU A 25 -22.45 -1.79 -4.85
C LEU A 25 -21.94 -0.34 -4.91
N GLY A 26 -20.80 -0.08 -5.55
CA GLY A 26 -20.18 1.24 -5.64
C GLY A 26 -19.81 1.84 -4.28
N LYS A 27 -19.45 0.99 -3.31
CA LYS A 27 -19.18 1.42 -1.93
C LYS A 27 -17.72 1.84 -1.74
N PRO A 28 -17.45 2.74 -0.75
CA PRO A 28 -16.10 3.19 -0.48
C PRO A 28 -15.16 2.06 -0.06
N TYR A 29 -13.91 2.15 -0.52
CA TYR A 29 -12.86 1.21 -0.17
C TYR A 29 -11.54 1.93 0.01
N LEU A 30 -10.78 1.57 1.05
CA LEU A 30 -9.39 1.99 1.22
C LEU A 30 -8.54 0.76 1.54
N GLY A 31 -7.73 0.32 0.57
CA GLY A 31 -6.85 -0.84 0.70
C GLY A 31 -5.40 -0.45 0.93
N LEU A 32 -4.77 -1.05 1.93
CA LEU A 32 -3.35 -0.84 2.24
C LEU A 32 -2.58 -2.15 2.04
N CYS A 33 -1.41 -2.08 1.43
CA CYS A 33 -0.50 -3.19 1.17
C CYS A 33 -1.20 -4.41 0.53
N LEU A 34 -1.50 -5.46 1.29
CA LEU A 34 -2.28 -6.61 0.80
C LEU A 34 -3.66 -6.17 0.28
N GLY A 35 -4.31 -5.21 0.92
CA GLY A 35 -5.58 -4.66 0.47
C GLY A 35 -5.50 -3.97 -0.88
N HIS A 36 -4.37 -3.35 -1.23
CA HIS A 36 -4.11 -2.80 -2.56
C HIS A 36 -4.03 -3.90 -3.62
N GLN A 37 -3.32 -4.98 -3.31
CA GLN A 37 -3.17 -6.14 -4.19
C GLN A 37 -4.50 -6.89 -4.35
N LEU A 38 -5.25 -7.07 -3.26
CA LEU A 38 -6.57 -7.71 -3.28
C LEU A 38 -7.58 -6.91 -4.13
N LEU A 39 -7.59 -5.59 -4.02
CA LEU A 39 -8.44 -4.74 -4.86
C LEU A 39 -8.10 -4.92 -6.34
N ALA A 40 -6.81 -4.90 -6.69
CA ALA A 40 -6.37 -5.09 -8.07
C ALA A 40 -6.81 -6.45 -8.62
N ASP A 41 -6.49 -7.53 -7.90
CA ASP A 41 -6.79 -8.90 -8.31
C ASP A 41 -8.31 -9.15 -8.41
N ALA A 42 -9.08 -8.69 -7.41
CA ALA A 42 -10.54 -8.81 -7.40
C ALA A 42 -11.22 -8.15 -8.60
N LEU A 43 -10.65 -7.07 -9.14
CA LEU A 43 -11.24 -6.29 -10.23
C LEU A 43 -10.59 -6.55 -11.60
N GLY A 44 -9.80 -7.62 -11.72
CA GLY A 44 -9.26 -8.11 -13.00
C GLY A 44 -7.90 -7.52 -13.38
N GLY A 45 -7.22 -6.85 -12.44
CA GLY A 45 -5.79 -6.56 -12.53
C GLY A 45 -4.95 -7.81 -12.27
N THR A 46 -3.63 -7.65 -12.26
CA THR A 46 -2.70 -8.74 -11.95
C THR A 46 -1.68 -8.31 -10.92
N CYS A 47 -1.38 -9.20 -9.99
CA CYS A 47 -0.28 -9.05 -9.04
C CYS A 47 0.85 -10.01 -9.40
N GLY A 48 2.06 -9.67 -9.01
CA GLY A 48 3.22 -10.52 -9.24
C GLY A 48 4.42 -10.12 -8.38
N PRO A 49 5.45 -10.96 -8.34
CA PRO A 49 6.66 -10.67 -7.59
C PRO A 49 7.35 -9.40 -8.12
N GLN A 50 7.91 -8.64 -7.21
CA GLN A 50 8.73 -7.50 -7.53
C GLN A 50 10.19 -7.92 -7.66
N LYS A 51 10.88 -7.43 -8.68
CA LYS A 51 12.28 -7.81 -8.93
C LYS A 51 13.22 -7.36 -7.81
N VAL A 52 12.94 -6.20 -7.25
CA VAL A 52 13.66 -5.64 -6.10
C VAL A 52 12.62 -5.34 -5.03
N PRO A 53 12.60 -6.07 -3.90
CA PRO A 53 11.70 -5.76 -2.79
C PRO A 53 11.86 -4.32 -2.29
N GLU A 54 10.78 -3.70 -1.91
CA GLU A 54 10.81 -2.41 -1.22
C GLU A 54 10.62 -2.65 0.28
N ILE A 55 11.69 -2.48 1.03
CA ILE A 55 11.70 -2.57 2.50
C ILE A 55 12.48 -1.36 3.02
N GLY A 56 11.81 -0.49 3.76
CA GLY A 56 12.43 0.73 4.26
C GLY A 56 11.47 1.91 4.32
N VAL A 57 11.96 3.05 4.77
CA VAL A 57 11.29 4.33 4.55
C VAL A 57 11.79 4.86 3.21
N LEU A 58 10.94 4.78 2.20
CA LEU A 58 11.29 5.05 0.81
C LEU A 58 10.40 6.15 0.22
N GLU A 59 10.92 6.84 -0.79
CA GLU A 59 10.19 7.89 -1.48
C GLU A 59 9.11 7.31 -2.41
N VAL A 60 7.89 7.82 -2.27
CA VAL A 60 6.78 7.63 -3.18
C VAL A 60 6.43 8.98 -3.81
N GLU A 61 6.27 9.02 -5.12
CA GLU A 61 5.94 10.23 -5.87
C GLU A 61 4.52 10.15 -6.44
N LEU A 62 3.72 11.20 -6.22
CA LEU A 62 2.41 11.32 -6.84
C LEU A 62 2.53 11.55 -8.34
N THR A 63 1.71 10.86 -9.12
CA THR A 63 1.52 11.15 -10.56
C THR A 63 0.82 12.49 -10.76
N GLU A 64 0.72 12.96 -11.99
CA GLU A 64 -0.07 14.16 -12.31
C GLU A 64 -1.56 14.00 -11.95
N GLU A 65 -2.08 12.76 -12.06
CA GLU A 65 -3.44 12.44 -11.61
C GLU A 65 -3.52 12.39 -10.09
N GLY A 66 -2.51 11.81 -9.42
CA GLY A 66 -2.44 11.76 -7.96
C GLY A 66 -2.41 13.15 -7.31
N LYS A 67 -1.72 14.11 -7.92
CA LYS A 67 -1.66 15.50 -7.43
C LYS A 67 -3.02 16.21 -7.42
N LYS A 68 -3.97 15.73 -8.21
CA LYS A 68 -5.33 16.28 -8.37
C LYS A 68 -6.39 15.43 -7.69
N ASP A 69 -6.01 14.23 -7.25
CA ASP A 69 -6.94 13.27 -6.67
C ASP A 69 -7.40 13.72 -5.28
N PRO A 70 -8.70 13.63 -4.97
CA PRO A 70 -9.23 14.03 -3.67
C PRO A 70 -8.49 13.40 -2.49
N LEU A 71 -8.08 12.12 -2.60
CA LEU A 71 -7.40 11.43 -1.50
C LEU A 71 -6.08 12.10 -1.09
N PHE A 72 -5.36 12.72 -2.05
CA PHE A 72 -4.03 13.28 -1.82
C PHE A 72 -4.00 14.82 -1.73
N LEU A 73 -5.16 15.48 -1.72
CA LEU A 73 -5.22 16.93 -1.56
C LEU A 73 -4.58 17.37 -0.23
N GLY A 74 -3.69 18.34 -0.31
CA GLY A 74 -2.98 18.87 0.86
C GLY A 74 -1.78 18.03 1.32
N THR A 75 -1.52 16.87 0.70
CA THR A 75 -0.29 16.11 0.95
C THR A 75 0.88 16.64 0.11
N THR A 76 2.10 16.24 0.47
CA THR A 76 3.29 16.51 -0.34
C THR A 76 3.33 15.61 -1.57
N TYR A 77 3.88 16.09 -2.70
CA TYR A 77 3.98 15.30 -3.94
C TYR A 77 5.00 14.17 -3.86
N LYS A 78 5.98 14.30 -2.97
CA LYS A 78 6.96 13.28 -2.63
C LYS A 78 6.83 12.99 -1.14
N GLN A 79 6.62 11.74 -0.83
CA GLN A 79 6.30 11.29 0.52
C GLN A 79 7.31 10.21 0.94
N GLN A 80 7.80 10.27 2.17
CA GLN A 80 8.58 9.21 2.77
C GLN A 80 7.60 8.25 3.45
N CYS A 81 7.51 7.01 2.94
CA CYS A 81 6.54 6.03 3.40
C CYS A 81 7.23 4.74 3.82
N LEU A 82 6.72 4.08 4.86
CA LEU A 82 7.18 2.75 5.21
C LEU A 82 6.71 1.76 4.14
N GLN A 83 7.67 1.04 3.58
CA GLN A 83 7.47 -0.05 2.63
C GLN A 83 7.93 -1.36 3.25
N TRP A 84 7.18 -2.44 3.03
CA TRP A 84 7.60 -3.79 3.40
C TRP A 84 6.89 -4.81 2.51
N HIS A 85 7.28 -4.85 1.24
CA HIS A 85 6.66 -5.75 0.27
C HIS A 85 7.63 -6.25 -0.80
N SER A 86 7.36 -7.46 -1.28
CA SER A 86 8.03 -8.12 -2.40
C SER A 86 7.07 -8.48 -3.54
N VAL A 87 5.81 -8.16 -3.38
CA VAL A 87 4.74 -8.31 -4.38
C VAL A 87 4.21 -6.94 -4.74
N ARG A 88 3.82 -6.76 -5.99
CA ARG A 88 3.24 -5.53 -6.52
C ARG A 88 2.03 -5.79 -7.38
N VAL A 89 1.20 -4.80 -7.60
CA VAL A 89 0.28 -4.76 -8.72
C VAL A 89 1.12 -4.58 -9.99
N ALA A 90 1.13 -5.61 -10.85
CA ALA A 90 1.87 -5.62 -12.11
C ALA A 90 1.08 -4.95 -13.23
N GLN A 91 -0.26 -5.13 -13.21
CA GLN A 91 -1.19 -4.48 -14.12
C GLN A 91 -2.43 -4.04 -13.34
N ALA A 92 -2.73 -2.74 -13.41
CA ALA A 92 -3.94 -2.20 -12.81
C ALA A 92 -5.20 -2.73 -13.51
N PRO A 93 -6.34 -2.84 -12.81
CA PRO A 93 -7.63 -3.11 -13.41
C PRO A 93 -8.00 -2.10 -14.50
N GLU A 94 -8.86 -2.51 -15.42
CA GLU A 94 -9.39 -1.58 -16.45
C GLU A 94 -10.12 -0.39 -15.79
N GLY A 95 -9.83 0.80 -16.28
CA GLY A 95 -10.38 2.05 -15.73
C GLY A 95 -9.75 2.54 -14.44
N ALA A 96 -8.77 1.84 -13.87
CA ALA A 96 -8.03 2.33 -12.73
C ALA A 96 -7.14 3.54 -13.09
N ILE A 97 -7.06 4.50 -12.18
CA ILE A 97 -6.19 5.67 -12.29
C ILE A 97 -5.02 5.46 -11.34
N VAL A 98 -3.79 5.43 -11.86
CA VAL A 98 -2.57 5.33 -11.06
C VAL A 98 -2.26 6.69 -10.44
N LEU A 99 -2.17 6.73 -9.12
CA LEU A 99 -2.04 7.97 -8.34
C LEU A 99 -0.63 8.21 -7.80
N ALA A 100 0.13 7.12 -7.56
CA ALA A 100 1.49 7.22 -7.06
C ALA A 100 2.38 6.10 -7.61
N LYS A 101 3.68 6.35 -7.63
CA LYS A 101 4.73 5.44 -8.11
C LYS A 101 6.00 5.58 -7.28
N SER A 102 6.88 4.58 -7.36
CA SER A 102 8.29 4.67 -6.98
C SER A 102 9.19 4.29 -8.17
N ASP A 103 10.50 4.36 -7.99
CA ASP A 103 11.45 4.00 -9.06
C ASP A 103 11.33 2.54 -9.50
N VAL A 104 10.91 1.65 -8.61
CA VAL A 104 10.84 0.20 -8.85
C VAL A 104 9.41 -0.36 -8.87
N CYS A 105 8.42 0.40 -8.40
CA CYS A 105 7.01 0.04 -8.40
C CYS A 105 6.17 1.13 -9.08
N SER A 106 5.69 0.83 -10.28
CA SER A 106 4.93 1.78 -11.11
C SER A 106 3.51 2.07 -10.62
N ILE A 107 2.98 1.25 -9.71
CA ILE A 107 1.61 1.37 -9.17
C ILE A 107 1.70 1.29 -7.64
N GLN A 108 2.09 2.39 -7.02
CA GLN A 108 2.17 2.54 -5.57
C GLN A 108 0.83 2.96 -4.95
N ALA A 109 -0.02 3.62 -5.74
CA ALA A 109 -1.40 3.90 -5.35
C ALA A 109 -2.27 3.98 -6.60
N MET A 110 -3.53 3.60 -6.46
CA MET A 110 -4.52 3.71 -7.54
C MET A 110 -5.91 4.02 -6.98
N ARG A 111 -6.76 4.54 -7.86
CA ARG A 111 -8.21 4.70 -7.62
C ARG A 111 -9.01 3.99 -8.72
N ILE A 112 -10.09 3.36 -8.30
CA ILE A 112 -11.07 2.73 -9.19
C ILE A 112 -12.43 3.39 -8.96
N GLY A 113 -13.07 3.82 -10.04
CA GLY A 113 -14.30 4.61 -9.93
C GLY A 113 -14.07 5.94 -9.21
N THR A 114 -14.99 6.31 -8.32
CA THR A 114 -14.97 7.59 -7.60
C THR A 114 -14.50 7.50 -6.16
N ASN A 115 -14.57 6.32 -5.54
CA ASN A 115 -14.44 6.17 -4.08
C ASN A 115 -13.73 4.89 -3.61
N ALA A 116 -13.04 4.17 -4.50
CA ALA A 116 -12.23 3.02 -4.13
C ALA A 116 -10.75 3.32 -4.37
N TRP A 117 -10.01 3.55 -3.30
CA TRP A 117 -8.59 3.85 -3.30
C TRP A 117 -7.77 2.72 -2.71
N SER A 118 -6.54 2.64 -3.14
CA SER A 118 -5.59 1.74 -2.49
C SER A 118 -4.14 2.19 -2.68
N MET A 119 -3.29 1.80 -1.74
CA MET A 119 -1.86 2.10 -1.77
C MET A 119 -1.04 0.90 -1.28
N GLN A 120 0.13 0.71 -1.90
CA GLN A 120 1.03 -0.40 -1.62
C GLN A 120 1.82 -0.18 -0.32
N TYR A 121 2.15 1.08 -0.03
CA TYR A 121 2.88 1.49 1.15
C TYR A 121 1.97 1.62 2.38
N HIS A 122 2.61 1.74 3.55
CA HIS A 122 1.94 1.80 4.83
C HIS A 122 1.87 3.24 5.34
N VAL A 123 0.66 3.70 5.60
CA VAL A 123 0.37 5.00 6.24
C VAL A 123 -0.15 4.82 7.67
N GLU A 124 -0.58 3.62 8.02
CA GLU A 124 -1.18 3.23 9.31
C GLU A 124 -0.13 2.87 10.38
N ILE A 125 1.10 3.39 10.24
CA ILE A 125 2.21 3.03 11.13
C ILE A 125 2.11 3.70 12.49
N GLU A 126 2.57 2.97 13.51
CA GLU A 126 2.74 3.41 14.89
C GLU A 126 4.20 3.24 15.34
N SER A 127 4.54 3.76 16.51
CA SER A 127 5.93 3.76 17.02
C SER A 127 6.54 2.37 17.23
N ASP A 128 5.70 1.34 17.40
CA ASP A 128 6.08 -0.05 17.60
C ASP A 128 5.88 -0.94 16.35
N THR A 129 5.39 -0.39 15.25
CA THR A 129 5.10 -1.14 14.01
C THR A 129 6.32 -1.92 13.54
N VAL A 130 7.50 -1.28 13.47
CA VAL A 130 8.73 -1.94 12.99
C VAL A 130 9.17 -3.06 13.93
N ASP A 131 9.05 -2.86 15.24
CA ASP A 131 9.40 -3.89 16.24
C ASP A 131 8.44 -5.08 16.13
N ASN A 132 7.13 -4.81 16.02
CA ASN A 132 6.10 -5.84 15.91
C ASN A 132 6.26 -6.66 14.62
N TRP A 133 6.53 -6.02 13.50
CA TRP A 133 6.73 -6.72 12.22
C TRP A 133 8.07 -7.45 12.20
N GLY A 134 9.12 -6.87 12.75
CA GLY A 134 10.42 -7.52 12.90
C GLY A 134 10.42 -8.76 13.80
N ALA A 135 9.40 -8.92 14.65
CA ALA A 135 9.20 -10.13 15.44
C ALA A 135 8.54 -11.28 14.65
N ILE A 136 7.98 -11.00 13.47
CA ILE A 136 7.38 -12.01 12.58
C ILE A 136 8.51 -12.68 11.77
N PRO A 137 8.74 -14.01 11.89
CA PRO A 137 9.89 -14.66 11.27
C PRO A 137 10.03 -14.41 9.76
N ALA A 138 8.92 -14.49 9.01
CA ALA A 138 8.93 -14.25 7.56
C ALA A 138 9.34 -12.80 7.19
N TYR A 139 8.94 -11.82 8.00
CA TYR A 139 9.29 -10.42 7.78
C TYR A 139 10.75 -10.15 8.15
N ALA A 140 11.22 -10.70 9.27
CA ALA A 140 12.62 -10.61 9.69
C ALA A 140 13.56 -11.24 8.67
N GLU A 141 13.18 -12.40 8.11
CA GLU A 141 13.94 -13.09 7.06
C GLU A 141 13.98 -12.24 5.78
N ALA A 142 12.84 -11.72 5.30
CA ALA A 142 12.78 -10.86 4.12
C ALA A 142 13.64 -9.60 4.29
N LEU A 143 13.59 -8.98 5.46
CA LEU A 143 14.41 -7.82 5.81
C LEU A 143 15.90 -8.14 5.76
N THR A 144 16.32 -9.23 6.43
CA THR A 144 17.72 -9.65 6.49
C THR A 144 18.26 -10.04 5.11
N ASN A 145 17.45 -10.77 4.31
CA ASN A 145 17.83 -11.17 2.96
C ASN A 145 17.97 -9.97 2.01
N THR A 146 17.20 -8.90 2.24
CA THR A 146 17.20 -7.71 1.37
C THR A 146 18.26 -6.70 1.78
N LEU A 147 18.42 -6.43 3.08
CA LEU A 147 19.21 -5.32 3.62
C LEU A 147 20.39 -5.76 4.49
N GLY A 148 20.49 -7.05 4.82
CA GLY A 148 21.56 -7.62 5.62
C GLY A 148 21.32 -7.62 7.14
N GLU A 149 22.33 -8.08 7.87
CA GLU A 149 22.27 -8.12 9.34
C GLU A 149 22.21 -6.69 9.93
N GLY A 150 21.45 -6.52 11.01
CA GLY A 150 21.28 -5.23 11.69
C GLY A 150 20.22 -4.31 11.05
N ALA A 151 19.68 -4.67 9.90
CA ALA A 151 18.72 -3.87 9.15
C ALA A 151 17.49 -3.45 9.96
N LEU A 152 17.02 -4.29 10.91
CA LEU A 152 15.86 -3.95 11.76
C LEU A 152 16.11 -2.71 12.62
N SER A 153 17.31 -2.62 13.22
CA SER A 153 17.69 -1.46 14.04
C SER A 153 17.78 -0.18 13.20
N ASP A 154 18.31 -0.29 11.99
CA ASP A 154 18.45 0.87 11.10
C ASP A 154 17.10 1.28 10.50
N LEU A 155 16.26 0.31 10.15
CA LEU A 155 14.87 0.57 9.72
C LEU A 155 14.09 1.29 10.83
N LYS A 156 14.18 0.82 12.08
CA LYS A 156 13.52 1.47 13.21
C LYS A 156 13.98 2.91 13.38
N LYS A 157 15.29 3.17 13.41
CA LYS A 157 15.83 4.54 13.52
C LYS A 157 15.33 5.44 12.40
N ASN A 158 15.30 4.92 11.17
CA ASN A 158 14.84 5.67 10.01
C ASN A 158 13.34 5.96 10.09
N THR A 159 12.54 4.97 10.51
CA THR A 159 11.09 5.14 10.73
C THR A 159 10.83 6.17 11.83
N ASP A 160 11.50 6.07 12.97
CA ASP A 160 11.36 7.01 14.08
C ASP A 160 11.70 8.45 13.64
N ALA A 161 12.75 8.62 12.84
CA ALA A 161 13.16 9.93 12.31
C ALA A 161 12.12 10.55 11.35
N ASN A 162 11.33 9.73 10.66
CA ASN A 162 10.30 10.18 9.70
C ASN A 162 8.87 10.11 10.27
N MET A 163 8.69 9.60 11.48
CA MET A 163 7.37 9.32 12.08
C MET A 163 6.42 10.52 12.04
N SER A 164 6.91 11.71 12.42
CA SER A 164 6.07 12.92 12.43
C SER A 164 5.52 13.25 11.03
N GLN A 165 6.32 13.08 9.98
CA GLN A 165 5.90 13.31 8.61
C GLN A 165 4.90 12.22 8.15
N CYS A 166 5.18 10.96 8.47
CA CYS A 166 4.29 9.85 8.16
C CYS A 166 2.91 10.04 8.79
N LEU A 167 2.84 10.35 10.09
CA LEU A 167 1.59 10.59 10.80
C LEU A 167 0.81 11.79 10.26
N SER A 168 1.50 12.88 9.89
CA SER A 168 0.86 14.05 9.28
C SER A 168 0.24 13.69 7.92
N CYS A 169 0.95 12.93 7.10
CA CYS A 169 0.46 12.46 5.81
C CYS A 169 -0.71 11.49 5.97
N ALA A 170 -0.59 10.53 6.88
CA ALA A 170 -1.64 9.57 7.20
C ALA A 170 -2.94 10.27 7.65
N LYS A 171 -2.80 11.25 8.53
CA LYS A 171 -3.96 12.04 9.00
C LYS A 171 -4.63 12.78 7.84
N GLN A 172 -3.86 13.42 6.95
CA GLN A 172 -4.43 14.12 5.80
C GLN A 172 -5.15 13.15 4.85
N ILE A 173 -4.55 11.99 4.56
CA ILE A 173 -5.18 10.96 3.74
C ILE A 173 -6.47 10.45 4.39
N TYR A 174 -6.45 10.21 5.70
CA TYR A 174 -7.63 9.78 6.44
C TYR A 174 -8.75 10.83 6.39
N ASP A 175 -8.44 12.10 6.67
CA ASP A 175 -9.41 13.19 6.66
C ASP A 175 -10.01 13.35 5.25
N ASN A 176 -9.19 13.26 4.20
CA ASN A 176 -9.63 13.30 2.80
C ASN A 176 -10.55 12.12 2.48
N PHE A 177 -10.14 10.89 2.81
CA PHE A 177 -10.97 9.70 2.60
C PHE A 177 -12.33 9.84 3.29
N MET A 178 -12.34 10.26 4.56
CA MET A 178 -13.59 10.42 5.32
C MET A 178 -14.49 11.50 4.71
N SER A 179 -13.93 12.57 4.12
CA SER A 179 -14.72 13.62 3.48
C SER A 179 -15.38 13.17 2.16
N GLU A 180 -14.79 12.17 1.48
CA GLU A 180 -15.33 11.62 0.23
C GLU A 180 -16.44 10.57 0.46
N ILE A 181 -16.55 10.02 1.67
CA ILE A 181 -17.50 8.94 1.98
C ILE A 181 -18.70 9.39 2.84
N VAL A 182 -18.71 10.63 3.29
CA VAL A 182 -19.81 11.28 4.05
C VAL A 182 -20.58 12.18 3.09
#